data_edc71095bb741fa9d59c1c3604dd8160
#
_entry.id   edc71095bb741fa9d59c1c3604dd8160
#
_cell.length_a   1.000
_cell.length_b   1.000
_cell.length_c   1.000
_cell.angle_alpha   90.00
_cell.angle_beta   90.00
_cell.angle_gamma   90.00
#
_symmetry.space_group_name_H-M   'P 1'
#
loop_
_entity.id
_entity.type
_entity.pdbx_description
1 polymer ?
#
loop_
_entity_poly.entity_id
_entity_poly.type
_entity_poly.pdbx_seq_one_letter_code
_entity_poly.pdbx_strand_id
1 'polypeptide(L)'
;GVGLGMVIVLLLMANLLVGSVPNDAEDVYCILMGHEGEKASWSFIVWESRLPQALTALLCGGALAVCGLMLQTAFKTPLAGPSILGINSGASLGVAFVMLFFGGSISAGTFSLSGFFSVLAGAFVGAMLIMGLILFFSTLLKSNVMLLITGIMIGYIASSAIALLNFFATAEGVQSYMVWGLGNFGGVSLQQMPAFALVTVAGLFGSILLIKPQNALLL
;
A
#
# COMPACT_ATOMS: atom_id res chain seq x y z
N GLY A 1 21.92 1.96 12.69
CA GLY A 1 21.71 1.19 11.42
C GLY A 1 21.65 -0.31 11.66
N VAL A 2 22.70 -0.93 12.22
CA VAL A 2 22.81 -2.39 12.34
C VAL A 2 21.70 -3.00 13.23
N GLY A 3 21.37 -2.38 14.36
CA GLY A 3 20.31 -2.87 15.26
C GLY A 3 18.93 -2.88 14.58
N LEU A 4 18.61 -1.86 13.76
CA LEU A 4 17.33 -1.80 13.03
C LEU A 4 17.26 -2.91 11.97
N GLY A 5 18.36 -3.15 11.25
CA GLY A 5 18.42 -4.24 10.28
C GLY A 5 18.21 -5.62 10.93
N MET A 6 18.80 -5.82 12.10
CA MET A 6 18.63 -7.05 12.86
C MET A 6 17.17 -7.25 13.32
N VAL A 7 16.51 -6.19 13.76
CA VAL A 7 15.08 -6.23 14.13
C VAL A 7 14.20 -6.55 12.92
N ILE A 8 14.47 -5.97 11.76
CA ILE A 8 13.71 -6.26 10.52
C ILE A 8 13.85 -7.73 10.14
N VAL A 9 15.07 -8.27 10.16
CA VAL A 9 15.32 -9.70 9.85
C VAL A 9 14.60 -10.59 10.86
N LEU A 10 14.64 -10.25 12.15
CA LEU A 10 13.97 -11.00 13.21
C LEU A 10 12.44 -10.99 13.04
N LEU A 11 11.85 -9.85 12.68
CA LEU A 11 10.42 -9.72 12.40
C LEU A 11 10.01 -10.47 11.13
N LEU A 12 10.84 -10.47 10.09
CA LEU A 12 10.61 -11.29 8.89
C LEU A 12 10.61 -12.78 9.21
N MET A 13 11.60 -13.25 9.98
CA MET A 13 11.64 -14.63 10.45
C MET A 13 10.42 -14.96 11.30
N ALA A 14 10.05 -14.09 12.24
CA ALA A 14 8.85 -14.28 13.05
C ALA A 14 7.57 -14.38 12.20
N ASN A 15 7.43 -13.56 11.16
CA ASN A 15 6.28 -13.62 10.24
C ASN A 15 6.23 -14.93 9.46
N LEU A 16 7.37 -15.50 9.08
CA LEU A 16 7.44 -16.80 8.39
C LEU A 16 7.11 -17.97 9.33
N LEU A 17 7.48 -17.87 10.62
CA LEU A 17 7.28 -18.92 11.61
C LEU A 17 5.89 -18.88 12.24
N VAL A 18 5.41 -17.68 12.59
CA VAL A 18 4.12 -17.48 13.27
C VAL A 18 3.02 -17.22 12.25
N GLY A 19 2.02 -18.08 12.21
CA GLY A 19 0.86 -17.94 11.32
C GLY A 19 -0.32 -18.75 11.84
N SER A 20 -1.44 -18.70 11.12
CA SER A 20 -2.68 -19.41 11.46
C SER A 20 -2.54 -20.94 11.48
N VAL A 21 -1.51 -21.47 10.83
CA VAL A 21 -1.16 -22.91 10.88
C VAL A 21 0.14 -23.04 11.65
N PRO A 22 0.19 -23.80 12.77
CA PRO A 22 1.42 -24.03 13.48
C PRO A 22 2.34 -24.92 12.63
N ASN A 23 3.42 -24.36 12.14
CA ASN A 23 4.48 -25.08 11.44
C ASN A 23 5.71 -25.09 12.35
N ASP A 24 6.38 -26.23 12.45
CA ASP A 24 7.63 -26.29 13.18
C ASP A 24 8.72 -25.48 12.46
N ALA A 25 9.61 -24.87 13.22
CA ALA A 25 10.69 -24.03 12.68
C ALA A 25 11.63 -24.81 11.74
N GLU A 26 11.80 -26.10 12.02
CA GLU A 26 12.59 -27.01 11.18
C GLU A 26 11.97 -27.21 9.80
N ASP A 27 10.64 -27.35 9.72
CA ASP A 27 9.91 -27.52 8.47
C ASP A 27 9.98 -26.27 7.58
N VAL A 28 9.80 -25.09 8.18
CA VAL A 28 9.92 -23.83 7.45
C VAL A 28 11.35 -23.65 6.90
N TYR A 29 12.36 -24.01 7.66
CA TYR A 29 13.75 -23.97 7.22
C TYR A 29 14.03 -24.96 6.07
N CYS A 30 13.53 -26.20 6.17
CA CYS A 30 13.65 -27.22 5.14
C CYS A 30 12.96 -26.78 3.85
N ILE A 31 11.75 -26.20 3.94
CA ILE A 31 10.99 -25.68 2.79
C ILE A 31 11.73 -24.54 2.10
N LEU A 32 12.32 -23.62 2.86
CA LEU A 32 13.11 -22.50 2.30
C LEU A 32 14.41 -22.98 1.63
N MET A 33 14.99 -24.10 2.10
CA MET A 33 16.16 -24.74 1.47
C MET A 33 15.83 -25.59 0.25
N GLY A 34 14.54 -25.67 -0.14
CA GLY A 34 14.10 -26.42 -1.31
C GLY A 34 13.85 -27.91 -1.07
N HIS A 35 13.78 -28.33 0.18
CA HIS A 35 13.38 -29.69 0.53
C HIS A 35 11.86 -29.75 0.67
N GLU A 36 11.26 -30.88 0.28
CA GLU A 36 9.83 -31.10 0.50
C GLU A 36 9.58 -31.24 2.00
N GLY A 37 8.73 -30.35 2.56
CA GLY A 37 8.27 -30.48 3.94
C GLY A 37 7.40 -31.73 4.12
N GLU A 38 7.16 -32.14 5.37
CA GLU A 38 6.40 -33.33 5.75
C GLU A 38 4.99 -33.38 5.10
N LYS A 39 4.43 -32.22 4.72
CA LYS A 39 3.16 -32.06 4.01
C LYS A 39 3.28 -31.06 2.87
N ALA A 40 2.90 -31.44 1.66
CA ALA A 40 2.86 -30.57 0.48
C ALA A 40 2.06 -29.28 0.67
N SER A 41 1.01 -29.31 1.53
CA SER A 41 0.21 -28.13 1.87
C SER A 41 1.00 -27.06 2.65
N TRP A 42 2.02 -27.42 3.40
CA TRP A 42 2.84 -26.46 4.16
C TRP A 42 3.79 -25.69 3.24
N SER A 43 4.36 -26.36 2.25
CA SER A 43 5.16 -25.73 1.21
C SER A 43 4.35 -24.67 0.45
N PHE A 44 3.11 -25.00 0.06
CA PHE A 44 2.20 -24.05 -0.59
C PHE A 44 1.90 -22.82 0.28
N ILE A 45 1.61 -23.00 1.58
CA ILE A 45 1.32 -21.89 2.51
C ILE A 45 2.54 -20.97 2.66
N VAL A 46 3.73 -21.52 2.77
CA VAL A 46 4.96 -20.73 2.94
C VAL A 46 5.25 -19.92 1.67
N TRP A 47 5.22 -20.55 0.50
CA TRP A 47 5.58 -19.92 -0.77
C TRP A 47 4.49 -18.98 -1.33
N GLU A 48 3.21 -19.40 -1.29
CA GLU A 48 2.12 -18.64 -1.91
C GLU A 48 1.46 -17.62 -0.98
N SER A 49 1.62 -17.75 0.34
CA SER A 49 0.98 -16.85 1.30
C SER A 49 1.97 -16.08 2.15
N ARG A 50 2.79 -16.77 2.94
CA ARG A 50 3.65 -16.12 3.96
C ARG A 50 4.78 -15.29 3.35
N LEU A 51 5.48 -15.83 2.37
CA LEU A 51 6.61 -15.16 1.74
C LEU A 51 6.18 -13.89 0.97
N PRO A 52 5.15 -13.93 0.09
CA PRO A 52 4.65 -12.71 -0.56
C PRO A 52 4.17 -11.66 0.43
N GLN A 53 3.47 -12.08 1.49
CA GLN A 53 2.99 -11.18 2.55
C GLN A 53 4.15 -10.47 3.27
N ALA A 54 5.18 -11.20 3.66
CA ALA A 54 6.37 -10.66 4.33
C ALA A 54 7.13 -9.67 3.43
N LEU A 55 7.32 -10.02 2.16
CA LEU A 55 7.99 -9.16 1.17
C LEU A 55 7.16 -7.91 0.87
N THR A 56 5.85 -8.05 0.74
CA THR A 56 4.94 -6.91 0.53
C THR A 56 5.00 -5.95 1.71
N ALA A 57 4.96 -6.45 2.94
CA ALA A 57 5.06 -5.64 4.14
C ALA A 57 6.40 -4.87 4.21
N LEU A 58 7.51 -5.52 3.84
CA LEU A 58 8.83 -4.90 3.78
C LEU A 58 8.89 -3.77 2.75
N LEU A 59 8.41 -4.03 1.54
CA LEU A 59 8.39 -3.06 0.46
C LEU A 59 7.46 -1.87 0.76
N CYS A 60 6.26 -2.13 1.25
CA CYS A 60 5.31 -1.09 1.66
C CYS A 60 5.87 -0.23 2.80
N GLY A 61 6.44 -0.87 3.83
CA GLY A 61 7.03 -0.15 4.97
C GLY A 61 8.19 0.74 4.54
N GLY A 62 9.08 0.23 3.69
CA GLY A 62 10.20 0.99 3.13
C GLY A 62 9.73 2.18 2.28
N ALA A 63 8.77 1.94 1.37
CA ALA A 63 8.21 3.00 0.54
C ALA A 63 7.50 4.07 1.37
N LEU A 64 6.73 3.67 2.38
CA LEU A 64 6.01 4.60 3.27
C LEU A 64 6.98 5.46 4.08
N ALA A 65 8.07 4.87 4.58
CA ALA A 65 9.10 5.59 5.31
C ALA A 65 9.78 6.67 4.45
N VAL A 66 10.12 6.33 3.20
CA VAL A 66 10.73 7.29 2.26
C VAL A 66 9.73 8.38 1.88
N CYS A 67 8.49 8.03 1.54
CA CYS A 67 7.44 9.01 1.24
C CYS A 67 7.19 9.96 2.43
N GLY A 68 7.14 9.43 3.64
CA GLY A 68 6.98 10.23 4.85
C GLY A 68 8.12 11.23 5.03
N LEU A 69 9.36 10.77 4.89
CA LEU A 69 10.54 11.63 4.98
C LEU A 69 10.53 12.75 3.93
N MET A 70 10.21 12.41 2.68
CA MET A 70 10.12 13.39 1.59
C MET A 70 9.07 14.46 1.85
N LEU A 71 7.89 14.07 2.34
CA LEU A 71 6.82 15.01 2.66
C LEU A 71 7.17 15.89 3.86
N GLN A 72 7.74 15.33 4.92
CA GLN A 72 8.19 16.09 6.09
C GLN A 72 9.25 17.13 5.70
N THR A 73 10.17 16.76 4.81
CA THR A 73 11.19 17.68 4.29
C THR A 73 10.56 18.79 3.44
N ALA A 74 9.67 18.44 2.51
CA ALA A 74 9.04 19.40 1.61
C ALA A 74 8.18 20.43 2.36
N PHE A 75 7.42 19.97 3.35
CA PHE A 75 6.54 20.85 4.15
C PHE A 75 7.23 21.47 5.38
N LYS A 76 8.48 21.12 5.65
CA LYS A 76 9.25 21.56 6.84
C LYS A 76 8.49 21.35 8.14
N THR A 77 7.71 20.26 8.25
CA THR A 77 6.92 19.92 9.44
C THR A 77 6.95 18.40 9.67
N PRO A 78 7.15 17.96 10.92
CA PRO A 78 7.15 16.54 11.25
C PRO A 78 5.76 15.90 11.16
N LEU A 79 4.70 16.70 11.03
CA LEU A 79 3.32 16.23 10.93
C LEU A 79 2.91 15.89 9.49
N ALA A 80 3.70 16.25 8.48
CA ALA A 80 3.37 15.95 7.09
C ALA A 80 3.49 14.46 6.80
N GLY A 81 2.42 13.89 6.27
CA GLY A 81 2.36 12.48 5.84
C GLY A 81 1.31 12.28 4.76
N PRO A 82 1.39 11.16 4.00
CA PRO A 82 0.45 10.88 2.91
C PRO A 82 -1.01 10.87 3.35
N SER A 83 -1.27 10.39 4.56
CA SER A 83 -2.61 10.32 5.14
C SER A 83 -3.18 11.70 5.46
N ILE A 84 -2.35 12.62 5.96
CA ILE A 84 -2.78 13.97 6.35
C ILE A 84 -3.05 14.83 5.11
N LEU A 85 -2.28 14.63 4.05
CA LEU A 85 -2.50 15.32 2.78
C LEU A 85 -3.71 14.79 1.99
N GLY A 86 -4.45 13.80 2.49
CA GLY A 86 -5.62 13.25 1.81
C GLY A 86 -5.28 12.35 0.62
N ILE A 87 -4.01 12.08 0.32
CA ILE A 87 -3.57 11.22 -0.79
C ILE A 87 -4.12 9.81 -0.62
N ASN A 88 -4.12 9.32 0.63
CA ASN A 88 -4.69 8.01 0.97
C ASN A 88 -6.21 7.96 0.71
N SER A 89 -6.94 9.04 1.06
CA SER A 89 -8.37 9.15 0.76
C SER A 89 -8.64 9.18 -0.75
N GLY A 90 -7.75 9.80 -1.52
CA GLY A 90 -7.80 9.77 -2.97
C GLY A 90 -7.61 8.38 -3.55
N ALA A 91 -6.61 7.63 -3.07
CA ALA A 91 -6.41 6.24 -3.45
C ALA A 91 -7.65 5.40 -3.13
N SER A 92 -8.20 5.54 -1.91
CA SER A 92 -9.42 4.84 -1.49
C SER A 92 -10.63 5.20 -2.33
N LEU A 93 -10.77 6.47 -2.75
CA LEU A 93 -11.84 6.90 -3.66
C LEU A 93 -11.69 6.25 -5.05
N GLY A 94 -10.48 6.19 -5.58
CA GLY A 94 -10.21 5.52 -6.86
C GLY A 94 -10.54 4.03 -6.81
N VAL A 95 -10.18 3.35 -5.72
CA VAL A 95 -10.54 1.93 -5.49
C VAL A 95 -12.05 1.76 -5.31
N ALA A 96 -12.69 2.65 -4.54
CA ALA A 96 -14.14 2.65 -4.38
C ALA A 96 -14.85 2.76 -5.73
N PHE A 97 -14.40 3.66 -6.59
CA PHE A 97 -14.96 3.82 -7.92
C PHE A 97 -14.85 2.53 -8.74
N VAL A 98 -13.69 1.87 -8.72
CA VAL A 98 -13.49 0.61 -9.44
C VAL A 98 -14.33 -0.52 -8.84
N MET A 99 -14.32 -0.72 -7.53
CA MET A 99 -15.00 -1.85 -6.89
C MET A 99 -16.52 -1.66 -6.81
N LEU A 100 -17.00 -0.44 -6.57
CA LEU A 100 -18.43 -0.19 -6.37
C LEU A 100 -19.16 0.05 -7.69
N PHE A 101 -18.51 0.65 -8.68
CA PHE A 101 -19.13 0.96 -9.97
C PHE A 101 -18.97 -0.21 -10.98
N PHE A 102 -17.80 -0.85 -11.00
CA PHE A 102 -17.53 -2.01 -11.86
C PHE A 102 -17.68 -3.35 -11.11
N GLY A 103 -18.00 -3.32 -9.82
CA GLY A 103 -17.90 -4.41 -8.86
C GLY A 103 -18.82 -5.60 -9.07
N GLY A 104 -19.72 -5.57 -10.05
CA GLY A 104 -20.44 -6.78 -10.45
C GLY A 104 -19.59 -7.78 -11.25
N SER A 105 -18.44 -7.36 -11.76
CA SER A 105 -17.55 -8.17 -12.61
C SER A 105 -16.27 -8.62 -11.91
N ILE A 106 -15.92 -8.00 -10.78
CA ILE A 106 -14.75 -8.35 -9.97
C ILE A 106 -15.23 -9.16 -8.76
N SER A 107 -15.81 -10.33 -9.09
CA SER A 107 -16.33 -11.24 -8.06
C SER A 107 -15.23 -11.71 -7.12
N ALA A 108 -15.53 -11.69 -5.82
CA ALA A 108 -14.63 -12.00 -4.71
C ALA A 108 -14.05 -13.44 -4.69
N GLY A 109 -14.27 -14.22 -5.75
CA GLY A 109 -13.79 -15.60 -5.86
C GLY A 109 -12.62 -15.82 -6.83
N THR A 110 -12.38 -14.89 -7.75
CA THR A 110 -11.24 -14.94 -8.66
C THR A 110 -10.57 -13.58 -8.69
N PHE A 111 -9.57 -13.38 -7.84
CA PHE A 111 -8.57 -12.35 -8.02
C PHE A 111 -7.83 -12.66 -9.34
N SER A 112 -8.51 -12.41 -10.45
CA SER A 112 -7.86 -12.46 -11.75
C SER A 112 -6.81 -11.36 -11.79
N LEU A 113 -5.70 -11.61 -12.48
CA LEU A 113 -4.65 -10.61 -12.70
C LEU A 113 -5.25 -9.27 -13.15
N SER A 114 -6.29 -9.27 -13.98
CA SER A 114 -6.97 -8.07 -14.46
C SER A 114 -7.68 -7.29 -13.33
N GLY A 115 -8.29 -7.95 -12.36
CA GLY A 115 -8.94 -7.31 -11.20
C GLY A 115 -7.93 -6.60 -10.29
N PHE A 116 -6.81 -7.25 -10.00
CA PHE A 116 -5.73 -6.66 -9.22
C PHE A 116 -5.17 -5.40 -9.88
N PHE A 117 -4.86 -5.46 -11.18
CA PHE A 117 -4.36 -4.30 -11.93
C PHE A 117 -5.38 -3.17 -12.02
N SER A 118 -6.68 -3.47 -12.12
CA SER A 118 -7.74 -2.46 -12.14
C SER A 118 -7.83 -1.71 -10.82
N VAL A 119 -7.77 -2.41 -9.69
CA VAL A 119 -7.77 -1.82 -8.35
C VAL A 119 -6.49 -0.99 -8.13
N LEU A 120 -5.32 -1.52 -8.52
CA LEU A 120 -4.05 -0.82 -8.42
C LEU A 120 -4.06 0.47 -9.27
N ALA A 121 -4.53 0.40 -10.51
CA ALA A 121 -4.66 1.56 -11.39
C ALA A 121 -5.66 2.59 -10.82
N GLY A 122 -6.81 2.13 -10.31
CA GLY A 122 -7.78 2.99 -9.65
C GLY A 122 -7.20 3.73 -8.45
N ALA A 123 -6.48 3.03 -7.58
CA ALA A 123 -5.79 3.62 -6.44
C ALA A 123 -4.76 4.67 -6.88
N PHE A 124 -3.97 4.35 -7.89
CA PHE A 124 -2.94 5.23 -8.40
C PHE A 124 -3.51 6.50 -9.04
N VAL A 125 -4.54 6.36 -9.88
CA VAL A 125 -5.24 7.51 -10.49
C VAL A 125 -5.89 8.38 -9.42
N GLY A 126 -6.58 7.80 -8.45
CA GLY A 126 -7.18 8.54 -7.34
C GLY A 126 -6.15 9.30 -6.50
N ALA A 127 -5.02 8.66 -6.18
CA ALA A 127 -3.91 9.31 -5.48
C ALA A 127 -3.32 10.46 -6.29
N MET A 128 -3.11 10.27 -7.60
CA MET A 128 -2.60 11.31 -8.51
C MET A 128 -3.54 12.50 -8.64
N LEU A 129 -4.85 12.27 -8.70
CA LEU A 129 -5.85 13.36 -8.75
C LEU A 129 -5.79 14.24 -7.50
N ILE A 130 -5.77 13.61 -6.31
CA ILE A 130 -5.66 14.37 -5.06
C ILE A 130 -4.31 15.08 -4.96
N MET A 131 -3.21 14.43 -5.33
CA MET A 131 -1.89 15.05 -5.34
C MET A 131 -1.84 16.24 -6.32
N GLY A 132 -2.43 16.11 -7.51
CA GLY A 132 -2.57 17.19 -8.47
C GLY A 132 -3.36 18.39 -7.93
N LEU A 133 -4.47 18.13 -7.23
CA LEU A 133 -5.24 19.17 -6.54
C LEU A 133 -4.41 19.89 -5.47
N ILE A 134 -3.66 19.13 -4.66
CA ILE A 134 -2.79 19.72 -3.62
C ILE A 134 -1.71 20.59 -4.25
N LEU A 135 -1.07 20.11 -5.32
CA LEU A 135 -0.07 20.91 -6.05
C LEU A 135 -0.67 22.18 -6.65
N PHE A 136 -1.88 22.10 -7.21
CA PHE A 136 -2.61 23.26 -7.69
C PHE A 136 -2.87 24.26 -6.57
N PHE A 137 -3.38 23.83 -5.42
CA PHE A 137 -3.59 24.71 -4.28
C PHE A 137 -2.28 25.21 -3.68
N SER A 138 -1.19 24.47 -3.79
CA SER A 138 0.15 24.90 -3.36
C SER A 138 0.63 26.15 -4.09
N THR A 139 0.21 26.35 -5.33
CA THR A 139 0.55 27.58 -6.07
C THR A 139 -0.24 28.80 -5.61
N LEU A 140 -1.42 28.58 -5.03
CA LEU A 140 -2.32 29.64 -4.55
C LEU A 140 -2.09 29.98 -3.07
N LEU A 141 -1.74 28.98 -2.27
CA LEU A 141 -1.57 29.09 -0.82
C LEU A 141 -0.10 29.25 -0.48
N LYS A 142 0.26 30.34 0.17
CA LYS A 142 1.64 30.64 0.59
C LYS A 142 2.03 30.03 1.95
N SER A 143 1.08 29.38 2.64
CA SER A 143 1.29 28.81 3.98
C SER A 143 1.19 27.30 3.95
N ASN A 144 2.23 26.62 4.46
CA ASN A 144 2.27 25.16 4.60
C ASN A 144 1.13 24.62 5.48
N VAL A 145 0.76 25.38 6.53
CA VAL A 145 -0.35 24.98 7.41
C VAL A 145 -1.69 25.04 6.68
N MET A 146 -1.93 26.08 5.88
CA MET A 146 -3.13 26.18 5.05
C MET A 146 -3.20 25.02 4.04
N LEU A 147 -2.07 24.63 3.49
CA LEU A 147 -2.02 23.51 2.53
C LEU A 147 -2.34 22.18 3.21
N LEU A 148 -1.87 21.96 4.44
CA LEU A 148 -2.24 20.77 5.23
C LEU A 148 -3.75 20.74 5.53
N ILE A 149 -4.33 21.86 5.95
CA ILE A 149 -5.76 21.97 6.21
C ILE A 149 -6.56 21.67 4.93
N THR A 150 -6.13 22.22 3.80
CA THR A 150 -6.75 21.97 2.50
C THR A 150 -6.68 20.49 2.14
N GLY A 151 -5.56 19.81 2.39
CA GLY A 151 -5.43 18.36 2.20
C GLY A 151 -6.44 17.55 3.04
N ILE A 152 -6.60 17.91 4.30
CA ILE A 152 -7.59 17.29 5.19
C ILE A 152 -9.02 17.52 4.66
N MET A 153 -9.35 18.73 4.22
CA MET A 153 -10.67 19.05 3.67
C MET A 153 -10.96 18.25 2.38
N ILE A 154 -9.98 18.13 1.49
CA ILE A 154 -10.07 17.29 0.29
C ILE A 154 -10.29 15.82 0.69
N GLY A 155 -9.59 15.34 1.72
CA GLY A 155 -9.79 13.99 2.27
C GLY A 155 -11.22 13.75 2.76
N TYR A 156 -11.84 14.72 3.44
CA TYR A 156 -13.23 14.62 3.87
C TYR A 156 -14.21 14.62 2.68
N ILE A 157 -13.96 15.43 1.64
CA ILE A 157 -14.76 15.41 0.42
C ILE A 157 -14.66 14.03 -0.26
N ALA A 158 -13.46 13.47 -0.37
CA ALA A 158 -13.26 12.13 -0.92
C ALA A 158 -14.01 11.06 -0.09
N SER A 159 -13.94 11.15 1.24
CA SER A 159 -14.68 10.23 2.14
C SER A 159 -16.20 10.34 1.98
N SER A 160 -16.71 11.55 1.81
CA SER A 160 -18.13 11.78 1.55
C SER A 160 -18.56 11.20 0.20
N ALA A 161 -17.72 11.33 -0.84
CA ALA A 161 -17.96 10.73 -2.14
C ALA A 161 -17.96 9.19 -2.06
N ILE A 162 -17.06 8.59 -1.27
CA ILE A 162 -17.04 7.14 -1.01
C ILE A 162 -18.35 6.70 -0.32
N ALA A 163 -18.82 7.45 0.68
CA ALA A 163 -20.07 7.15 1.36
C ALA A 163 -21.27 7.18 0.39
N LEU A 164 -21.29 8.15 -0.53
CA LEU A 164 -22.30 8.25 -1.56
C LEU A 164 -22.23 7.06 -2.55
N LEU A 165 -21.04 6.68 -2.98
CA LEU A 165 -20.84 5.50 -3.85
C LEU A 165 -21.32 4.22 -3.16
N ASN A 166 -21.02 4.04 -1.88
CA ASN A 166 -21.49 2.89 -1.10
C ASN A 166 -23.02 2.81 -1.03
N PHE A 167 -23.71 3.96 -0.99
CA PHE A 167 -25.18 3.99 -0.96
C PHE A 167 -25.82 3.46 -2.24
N PHE A 168 -25.20 3.71 -3.40
CA PHE A 168 -25.71 3.26 -4.69
C PHE A 168 -25.17 1.91 -5.14
N ALA A 169 -24.19 1.36 -4.44
CA ALA A 169 -23.51 0.14 -4.82
C ALA A 169 -24.30 -1.12 -4.44
N THR A 170 -23.95 -2.25 -5.05
CA THR A 170 -24.45 -3.56 -4.68
C THR A 170 -23.88 -4.01 -3.33
N ALA A 171 -24.62 -4.86 -2.59
CA ALA A 171 -24.14 -5.37 -1.31
C ALA A 171 -22.81 -6.12 -1.43
N GLU A 172 -22.60 -6.85 -2.51
CA GLU A 172 -21.33 -7.57 -2.82
C GLU A 172 -20.16 -6.60 -3.05
N GLY A 173 -20.39 -5.51 -3.77
CA GLY A 173 -19.40 -4.47 -4.01
C GLY A 173 -18.98 -3.79 -2.71
N VAL A 174 -19.97 -3.43 -1.87
CA VAL A 174 -19.72 -2.82 -0.55
C VAL A 174 -18.92 -3.76 0.34
N GLN A 175 -19.28 -5.05 0.40
CA GLN A 175 -18.54 -6.04 1.17
C GLN A 175 -17.10 -6.18 0.71
N SER A 176 -16.88 -6.26 -0.61
CA SER A 176 -15.53 -6.35 -1.21
C SER A 176 -14.70 -5.11 -0.88
N TYR A 177 -15.28 -3.92 -0.97
CA TYR A 177 -14.61 -2.68 -0.62
C TYR A 177 -14.28 -2.60 0.88
N MET A 178 -15.20 -3.03 1.76
CA MET A 178 -14.95 -3.07 3.21
C MET A 178 -13.80 -4.02 3.56
N VAL A 179 -13.77 -5.22 2.98
CA VAL A 179 -12.69 -6.20 3.18
C VAL A 179 -11.35 -5.64 2.70
N TRP A 180 -11.35 -4.98 1.55
CA TRP A 180 -10.15 -4.30 1.05
C TRP A 180 -9.70 -3.17 2.00
N GLY A 181 -10.65 -2.38 2.52
CA GLY A 181 -10.40 -1.25 3.41
C GLY A 181 -9.82 -1.64 4.79
N LEU A 182 -10.03 -2.89 5.24
CA LEU A 182 -9.39 -3.40 6.46
C LEU A 182 -7.86 -3.48 6.35
N GLY A 183 -7.34 -3.49 5.13
CA GLY A 183 -5.91 -3.61 4.85
C GLY A 183 -5.41 -5.03 5.05
N ASN A 184 -4.92 -5.64 4.00
CA ASN A 184 -4.40 -7.01 4.02
C ASN A 184 -3.20 -7.12 3.07
N PHE A 185 -2.08 -7.60 3.59
CA PHE A 185 -0.93 -7.94 2.77
C PHE A 185 -1.04 -9.31 2.09
N GLY A 186 -1.98 -10.15 2.52
CA GLY A 186 -2.23 -11.47 1.95
C GLY A 186 -2.94 -11.46 0.58
N GLY A 187 -3.35 -10.29 0.09
CA GLY A 187 -3.99 -10.14 -1.23
C GLY A 187 -3.02 -10.15 -2.42
N VAL A 188 -1.70 -10.17 -2.17
CA VAL A 188 -0.67 -10.20 -3.21
C VAL A 188 -0.16 -11.63 -3.37
N SER A 189 -0.43 -12.25 -4.52
CA SER A 189 0.11 -13.57 -4.85
C SER A 189 1.55 -13.48 -5.38
N LEU A 190 2.26 -14.61 -5.37
CA LEU A 190 3.62 -14.68 -5.89
C LEU A 190 3.70 -14.23 -7.36
N GLN A 191 2.65 -14.46 -8.16
CA GLN A 191 2.57 -14.02 -9.57
C GLN A 191 2.46 -12.49 -9.71
N GLN A 192 1.86 -11.80 -8.74
CA GLN A 192 1.67 -10.34 -8.75
C GLN A 192 2.86 -9.61 -8.11
N MET A 193 3.66 -10.33 -7.31
CA MET A 193 4.80 -9.80 -6.58
C MET A 193 5.83 -9.06 -7.46
N PRO A 194 6.24 -9.58 -8.64
CA PRO A 194 7.21 -8.89 -9.49
C PRO A 194 6.72 -7.52 -9.97
N ALA A 195 5.44 -7.42 -10.37
CA ALA A 195 4.85 -6.16 -10.81
C ALA A 195 4.78 -5.14 -9.65
N PHE A 196 4.35 -5.59 -8.48
CA PHE A 196 4.30 -4.76 -7.27
C PHE A 196 5.71 -4.29 -6.86
N ALA A 197 6.69 -5.18 -6.83
CA ALA A 197 8.07 -4.87 -6.51
C ALA A 197 8.67 -3.88 -7.51
N LEU A 198 8.41 -4.06 -8.81
CA LEU A 198 8.90 -3.17 -9.85
C LEU A 198 8.38 -1.74 -9.66
N VAL A 199 7.08 -1.57 -9.44
CA VAL A 199 6.48 -0.24 -9.21
C VAL A 199 7.05 0.41 -7.94
N THR A 200 7.17 -0.35 -6.85
CA THR A 200 7.71 0.15 -5.58
C THR A 200 9.18 0.54 -5.70
N VAL A 201 10.00 -0.31 -6.31
CA VAL A 201 11.43 -0.04 -6.53
C VAL A 201 11.63 1.14 -7.48
N ALA A 202 10.84 1.25 -8.55
CA ALA A 202 10.88 2.40 -9.45
C ALA A 202 10.55 3.70 -8.71
N GLY A 203 9.54 3.70 -7.83
CA GLY A 203 9.21 4.82 -6.96
C GLY A 203 10.35 5.21 -6.01
N LEU A 204 10.99 4.21 -5.38
CA LEU A 204 12.15 4.42 -4.51
C LEU A 204 13.35 4.99 -5.30
N PHE A 205 13.63 4.48 -6.50
CA PHE A 205 14.66 5.04 -7.37
C PHE A 205 14.35 6.49 -7.76
N GLY A 206 13.10 6.79 -8.12
CA GLY A 206 12.66 8.16 -8.39
C GLY A 206 12.90 9.09 -7.19
N SER A 207 12.65 8.60 -5.96
CA SER A 207 12.90 9.37 -4.75
C SER A 207 14.38 9.66 -4.51
N ILE A 208 15.27 8.71 -4.83
CA ILE A 208 16.73 8.89 -4.71
C ILE A 208 17.22 10.00 -5.66
N LEU A 209 16.67 10.09 -6.87
CA LEU A 209 17.01 11.15 -7.82
C LEU A 209 16.62 12.54 -7.31
N LEU A 210 15.58 12.61 -6.46
CA LEU A 210 15.09 13.86 -5.87
C LEU A 210 15.82 14.27 -4.57
N ILE A 211 16.76 13.48 -4.07
CA ILE A 211 17.51 13.80 -2.83
C ILE A 211 18.29 15.12 -2.98
N LYS A 212 18.94 15.35 -4.15
CA LYS A 212 19.70 16.59 -4.37
C LYS A 212 18.84 17.85 -4.29
N PRO A 213 17.72 17.99 -5.03
CA PRO A 213 16.84 19.13 -4.90
C PRO A 213 16.19 19.23 -3.51
N GLN A 214 15.93 18.14 -2.81
CA GLN A 214 15.42 18.18 -1.44
C GLN A 214 16.44 18.71 -0.42
N ASN A 215 17.71 18.33 -0.54
CA ASN A 215 18.76 18.88 0.30
C ASN A 215 18.95 20.39 0.07
N ALA A 216 18.73 20.87 -1.15
CA ALA A 216 18.74 22.30 -1.44
C ALA A 216 17.57 23.08 -0.82
N LEU A 217 16.45 22.41 -0.50
CA LEU A 217 15.31 23.00 0.22
C LEU A 217 15.52 23.08 1.73
N LEU A 218 16.46 22.33 2.28
CA LEU A 218 16.80 22.32 3.70
C LEU A 218 17.84 23.40 4.08
N LEU A 219 18.63 23.85 3.10
CA LEU A 219 19.63 24.92 3.22
C LEU A 219 18.99 26.28 2.96
#